data_9f40347b13043089ec675311a85894c3
#
_entry.id   9f40347b13043089ec675311a85894c3
#
_cell.length_a   1.000
_cell.length_b   1.000
_cell.length_c   1.000
_cell.angle_alpha   90.00
_cell.angle_beta   90.00
_cell.angle_gamma   90.00
#
_symmetry.space_group_name_H-M   'P 1'
#
loop_
_entity.id
_entity.type
_entity.pdbx_description
1 polymer ?
#
loop_
_entity_poly.entity_id
_entity_poly.type
_entity_poly.pdbx_seq_one_letter_code
_entity_poly.pdbx_strand_id
1 'polypeptide(L)'
;MNLDPDPVKINQTHLLEKSRSLLGWPLIQKALASYACSPVTINLCNSLIPHTDIHSSNNDLDKTTEMVELLSGGHLFPINPFDDFLPIIKEAKEREILGSFKCLSVLKLLRIIRNVHNSIEKKIEFPLLKLLSNDLDPLPSLFKELEKCIDDEGEIKENASPELKQATREVTSAKQKLESKVEKIFLGEVYKEAIQDSYHTEREGRIVIPVKSEKRSQIEGIVHDSSGSGQTLYVEPSSIVPLNNQLKINRLTVEREKKNILQSLTRQVIDAGESISSSMETLVEMDFIHARARLAKSMQAIQCPIELGGKLQLNNALNPELILNGHNVIPNDINWDQSTHVIIISGPIPEEKL
;
A
#
# COMPACT_ATOMS: atom_id res chain seq x y z
N MET A 1 7.32 29.24 31.46
CA MET A 1 6.73 28.89 32.78
C MET A 1 6.12 27.50 32.58
N ASN A 2 6.90 26.44 32.85
CA ASN A 2 6.44 25.04 32.75
C ASN A 2 5.53 24.80 33.97
N LEU A 3 4.25 24.60 33.72
CA LEU A 3 3.33 24.12 34.75
C LEU A 3 3.66 22.65 34.97
N ASP A 4 4.21 22.30 36.11
CA ASP A 4 4.34 20.92 36.56
C ASP A 4 2.95 20.26 36.55
N PRO A 5 2.82 19.04 35.95
CA PRO A 5 1.54 18.36 35.94
C PRO A 5 1.07 18.02 37.34
N ASP A 6 -0.22 18.28 37.59
CA ASP A 6 -0.90 18.06 38.88
C ASP A 6 -0.62 16.62 39.38
N PRO A 7 -0.02 16.43 40.57
CA PRO A 7 0.34 15.13 41.12
C PRO A 7 -0.85 14.17 41.30
N VAL A 8 -2.06 14.67 41.41
CA VAL A 8 -3.30 13.85 41.47
C VAL A 8 -3.62 13.25 40.12
N LYS A 9 -3.42 13.98 38.99
CA LYS A 9 -3.62 13.47 37.65
C LYS A 9 -2.57 12.42 37.29
N ILE A 10 -1.32 12.61 37.68
CA ILE A 10 -0.24 11.62 37.44
C ILE A 10 -0.57 10.28 38.12
N ASN A 11 -1.10 10.34 39.34
CA ASN A 11 -1.43 9.13 40.11
C ASN A 11 -2.61 8.34 39.49
N GLN A 12 -3.62 9.04 38.95
CA GLN A 12 -4.76 8.40 38.26
C GLN A 12 -4.34 7.74 36.93
N THR A 13 -3.52 8.39 36.15
CA THR A 13 -3.04 7.82 34.86
C THR A 13 -2.22 6.55 35.08
N HIS A 14 -1.30 6.56 36.01
CA HIS A 14 -0.49 5.41 36.40
C HIS A 14 -1.34 4.23 36.94
N LEU A 15 -2.37 4.55 37.75
CA LEU A 15 -3.29 3.53 38.25
C LEU A 15 -4.10 2.87 37.13
N LEU A 16 -4.59 3.65 36.17
CA LEU A 16 -5.33 3.17 35.01
C LEU A 16 -4.45 2.28 34.10
N GLU A 17 -3.22 2.68 33.84
CA GLU A 17 -2.27 1.88 33.06
C GLU A 17 -1.96 0.54 33.72
N LYS A 18 -1.70 0.56 35.04
CA LYS A 18 -1.47 -0.66 35.83
C LYS A 18 -2.70 -1.57 35.82
N SER A 19 -3.89 -1.01 35.98
CA SER A 19 -5.14 -1.76 35.92
C SER A 19 -5.37 -2.42 34.55
N ARG A 20 -5.14 -1.68 33.45
CA ARG A 20 -5.23 -2.24 32.10
C ARG A 20 -4.26 -3.41 31.89
N SER A 21 -3.02 -3.27 32.36
CA SER A 21 -2.02 -4.34 32.27
C SER A 21 -2.46 -5.60 33.04
N LEU A 22 -2.97 -5.43 34.26
CA LEU A 22 -3.45 -6.52 35.12
C LEU A 22 -4.73 -7.21 34.57
N LEU A 23 -5.53 -6.49 33.78
CA LEU A 23 -6.75 -7.03 33.13
C LEU A 23 -6.47 -7.66 31.76
N GLY A 24 -5.21 -7.86 31.37
CA GLY A 24 -4.85 -8.46 30.07
C GLY A 24 -5.14 -7.59 28.86
N TRP A 25 -5.38 -6.26 29.04
CA TRP A 25 -5.71 -5.36 27.95
C TRP A 25 -4.70 -5.35 26.80
N PRO A 26 -3.36 -5.38 27.05
CA PRO A 26 -2.37 -5.46 25.96
C PRO A 26 -2.48 -6.71 25.10
N LEU A 27 -2.93 -7.85 25.67
CA LEU A 27 -3.17 -9.07 24.90
C LEU A 27 -4.35 -8.89 23.93
N ILE A 28 -5.42 -8.26 24.38
CA ILE A 28 -6.58 -7.93 23.54
C ILE A 28 -6.20 -6.96 22.42
N GLN A 29 -5.44 -5.91 22.74
CA GLN A 29 -4.93 -4.96 21.74
C GLN A 29 -4.09 -5.67 20.65
N LYS A 30 -3.18 -6.55 21.06
CA LYS A 30 -2.34 -7.32 20.15
C LYS A 30 -3.17 -8.28 19.29
N ALA A 31 -4.14 -8.96 19.88
CA ALA A 31 -5.05 -9.84 19.15
C ALA A 31 -5.88 -9.05 18.13
N LEU A 32 -6.40 -7.88 18.50
CA LEU A 32 -7.15 -6.99 17.62
C LEU A 32 -6.26 -6.50 16.47
N ALA A 33 -5.04 -6.06 16.75
CA ALA A 33 -4.07 -5.59 15.76
C ALA A 33 -3.72 -6.67 14.73
N SER A 34 -3.77 -7.96 15.10
CA SER A 34 -3.51 -9.07 14.18
C SER A 34 -4.57 -9.25 13.08
N TYR A 35 -5.74 -8.65 13.25
CA TYR A 35 -6.82 -8.66 12.27
C TYR A 35 -6.88 -7.40 11.40
N ALA A 36 -6.15 -6.34 11.76
CA ALA A 36 -6.07 -5.11 10.98
C ALA A 36 -5.24 -5.29 9.70
N CYS A 37 -5.63 -4.61 8.63
CA CYS A 37 -5.00 -4.71 7.32
C CYS A 37 -3.93 -3.63 7.09
N SER A 38 -4.08 -2.44 7.70
CA SER A 38 -3.16 -1.32 7.47
C SER A 38 -2.25 -1.06 8.68
N PRO A 39 -1.01 -0.55 8.47
CA PRO A 39 -0.15 -0.11 9.56
C PRO A 39 -0.78 0.99 10.45
N VAL A 40 -1.60 1.86 9.85
CA VAL A 40 -2.31 2.91 10.58
C VAL A 40 -3.33 2.29 11.54
N THR A 41 -4.13 1.34 11.06
CA THR A 41 -5.10 0.62 11.89
C THR A 41 -4.43 -0.23 12.96
N ILE A 42 -3.30 -0.89 12.64
CA ILE A 42 -2.50 -1.65 13.61
C ILE A 42 -2.05 -0.73 14.77
N ASN A 43 -1.55 0.47 14.45
CA ASN A 43 -1.16 1.45 15.47
C ASN A 43 -2.36 1.91 16.31
N LEU A 44 -3.51 2.14 15.67
CA LEU A 44 -4.77 2.47 16.35
C LEU A 44 -5.18 1.37 17.33
N CYS A 45 -5.13 0.09 16.92
CA CYS A 45 -5.42 -1.05 17.78
C CYS A 45 -4.48 -1.11 18.99
N ASN A 46 -3.18 -0.91 18.78
CA ASN A 46 -2.17 -0.97 19.84
C ASN A 46 -2.26 0.20 20.83
N SER A 47 -2.79 1.34 20.42
CA SER A 47 -3.01 2.52 21.26
C SER A 47 -4.44 2.66 21.79
N LEU A 48 -5.31 1.67 21.53
CA LEU A 48 -6.72 1.71 21.89
C LEU A 48 -6.90 1.86 23.41
N ILE A 49 -7.76 2.79 23.80
CA ILE A 49 -8.23 2.98 25.17
C ILE A 49 -9.75 2.81 25.22
N PRO A 50 -10.31 2.31 26.33
CA PRO A 50 -11.75 2.21 26.49
C PRO A 50 -12.44 3.58 26.41
N HIS A 51 -13.61 3.64 25.80
CA HIS A 51 -14.46 4.82 25.82
C HIS A 51 -14.91 5.16 27.25
N THR A 52 -15.05 6.43 27.52
CA THR A 52 -15.64 6.95 28.78
C THR A 52 -17.08 7.45 28.59
N ASP A 53 -17.55 7.45 27.36
CA ASP A 53 -18.88 7.88 26.94
C ASP A 53 -19.69 6.70 26.38
N ILE A 54 -20.92 6.54 26.90
CA ILE A 54 -21.82 5.45 26.53
C ILE A 54 -22.28 5.54 25.08
N HIS A 55 -22.53 6.75 24.56
CA HIS A 55 -22.98 6.90 23.18
C HIS A 55 -21.91 6.45 22.19
N SER A 56 -20.69 6.86 22.39
CA SER A 56 -19.54 6.41 21.58
C SER A 56 -19.35 4.89 21.68
N SER A 57 -19.47 4.33 22.88
CA SER A 57 -19.34 2.89 23.11
C SER A 57 -20.42 2.10 22.35
N ASN A 58 -21.69 2.50 22.48
CA ASN A 58 -22.80 1.80 21.82
C ASN A 58 -22.73 1.97 20.29
N ASN A 59 -22.42 3.15 19.77
CA ASN A 59 -22.25 3.37 18.33
C ASN A 59 -21.15 2.46 17.74
N ASP A 60 -20.04 2.29 18.45
CA ASP A 60 -18.96 1.39 18.02
C ASP A 60 -19.36 -0.09 18.11
N LEU A 61 -20.15 -0.47 19.12
CA LEU A 61 -20.72 -1.82 19.24
C LEU A 61 -21.69 -2.10 18.10
N ASP A 62 -22.58 -1.16 17.77
CA ASP A 62 -23.57 -1.32 16.70
C ASP A 62 -22.89 -1.46 15.33
N LYS A 63 -21.89 -0.60 15.01
CA LYS A 63 -21.08 -0.73 13.79
C LYS A 63 -20.36 -2.11 13.72
N THR A 64 -19.84 -2.57 14.87
CA THR A 64 -19.16 -3.86 14.94
C THR A 64 -20.14 -5.02 14.72
N THR A 65 -21.35 -4.91 15.26
CA THR A 65 -22.42 -5.90 15.10
C THR A 65 -22.87 -6.01 13.63
N GLU A 66 -23.12 -4.89 12.94
CA GLU A 66 -23.42 -4.90 11.52
C GLU A 66 -22.30 -5.59 10.70
N MET A 67 -21.03 -5.34 11.04
CA MET A 67 -19.90 -6.00 10.36
C MET A 67 -19.85 -7.50 10.67
N VAL A 68 -20.12 -7.92 11.91
CA VAL A 68 -20.21 -9.35 12.29
C VAL A 68 -21.33 -10.05 11.51
N GLU A 69 -22.49 -9.42 11.37
CA GLU A 69 -23.62 -9.94 10.61
C GLU A 69 -23.29 -10.06 9.13
N LEU A 70 -22.68 -9.02 8.54
CA LEU A 70 -22.20 -9.03 7.17
C LEU A 70 -21.26 -10.19 6.90
N LEU A 71 -20.26 -10.39 7.76
CA LEU A 71 -19.28 -11.49 7.63
C LEU A 71 -19.90 -12.86 7.91
N SER A 72 -20.95 -12.94 8.74
CA SER A 72 -21.65 -14.20 9.07
C SER A 72 -22.64 -14.60 7.97
N GLY A 73 -23.17 -13.63 7.23
CA GLY A 73 -23.99 -13.86 6.03
C GLY A 73 -23.20 -14.39 4.82
N GLY A 74 -21.92 -14.70 4.99
CA GLY A 74 -21.05 -15.23 3.91
C GLY A 74 -20.55 -14.15 2.95
N HIS A 75 -20.74 -12.88 3.27
CA HIS A 75 -20.21 -11.79 2.46
C HIS A 75 -18.73 -11.52 2.77
N LEU A 76 -17.93 -11.42 1.72
CA LEU A 76 -16.55 -10.94 1.85
C LEU A 76 -16.55 -9.43 1.97
N PHE A 77 -15.79 -8.92 2.93
CA PHE A 77 -15.47 -7.50 3.01
C PHE A 77 -14.12 -7.27 2.32
N PRO A 78 -14.09 -6.58 1.15
CA PRO A 78 -12.93 -6.60 0.25
C PRO A 78 -11.85 -5.58 0.65
N ILE A 79 -11.53 -5.51 1.94
CA ILE A 79 -10.41 -4.70 2.43
C ILE A 79 -9.14 -5.53 2.36
N ASN A 80 -8.11 -4.99 1.71
CA ASN A 80 -6.80 -5.59 1.54
C ASN A 80 -5.76 -4.71 2.24
N PRO A 81 -4.54 -5.22 2.50
CA PRO A 81 -3.47 -4.38 3.03
C PRO A 81 -3.24 -3.11 2.21
N PHE A 82 -3.14 -1.98 2.88
CA PHE A 82 -2.87 -0.66 2.29
C PHE A 82 -1.95 0.15 3.20
N ASP A 83 -1.14 1.00 2.57
CA ASP A 83 -0.19 1.87 3.26
C ASP A 83 -0.80 3.24 3.56
N ASP A 84 -0.11 4.03 4.40
CA ASP A 84 -0.44 5.43 4.64
C ASP A 84 -0.21 6.24 3.36
N PHE A 85 -1.22 7.01 2.97
CA PHE A 85 -1.19 7.84 1.78
C PHE A 85 -0.63 9.26 2.03
N LEU A 86 -0.64 9.75 3.27
CA LEU A 86 -0.19 11.10 3.61
C LEU A 86 1.25 11.41 3.15
N PRO A 87 2.23 10.49 3.28
CA PRO A 87 3.58 10.71 2.76
C PRO A 87 3.63 10.90 1.23
N ILE A 88 2.75 10.21 0.49
CA ILE A 88 2.69 10.31 -0.98
C ILE A 88 2.17 11.69 -1.40
N ILE A 89 1.11 12.19 -0.75
CA ILE A 89 0.58 13.55 -1.00
C ILE A 89 1.64 14.61 -0.68
N LYS A 90 2.32 14.47 0.44
CA LYS A 90 3.37 15.41 0.84
C LYS A 90 4.48 15.45 -0.23
N GLU A 91 4.96 14.30 -0.65
CA GLU A 91 5.99 14.21 -1.70
C GLU A 91 5.50 14.76 -3.04
N ALA A 92 4.24 14.51 -3.43
CA ALA A 92 3.65 15.06 -4.64
C ALA A 92 3.70 16.60 -4.66
N LYS A 93 3.35 17.23 -3.54
CA LYS A 93 3.38 18.69 -3.37
C LYS A 93 4.80 19.26 -3.36
N GLU A 94 5.77 18.53 -2.80
CA GLU A 94 7.16 19.00 -2.68
C GLU A 94 7.96 18.82 -3.99
N ARG A 95 7.76 17.71 -4.71
CA ARG A 95 8.58 17.31 -5.86
C ARG A 95 7.93 17.56 -7.22
N GLU A 96 6.66 17.95 -7.26
CA GLU A 96 5.88 18.18 -8.48
C GLU A 96 5.72 16.96 -9.41
N ILE A 97 6.46 15.87 -9.19
CA ILE A 97 6.39 14.63 -9.98
C ILE A 97 6.53 13.42 -9.05
N LEU A 98 5.49 12.57 -9.03
CA LEU A 98 5.53 11.26 -8.43
C LEU A 98 6.18 10.25 -9.37
N GLY A 99 6.98 9.34 -8.84
CA GLY A 99 7.43 8.17 -9.58
C GLY A 99 6.27 7.21 -9.91
N SER A 100 6.44 6.40 -10.95
CA SER A 100 5.42 5.47 -11.43
C SER A 100 4.96 4.46 -10.37
N PHE A 101 5.87 3.96 -9.53
CA PHE A 101 5.53 3.08 -8.40
C PHE A 101 4.63 3.76 -7.36
N LYS A 102 4.78 5.07 -7.13
CA LYS A 102 3.88 5.80 -6.23
C LYS A 102 2.51 6.05 -6.86
N CYS A 103 2.46 6.28 -8.16
CA CYS A 103 1.21 6.28 -8.91
C CYS A 103 0.49 4.92 -8.82
N LEU A 104 1.23 3.80 -8.87
CA LEU A 104 0.68 2.47 -8.62
C LEU A 104 0.12 2.33 -7.19
N SER A 105 0.81 2.86 -6.18
CA SER A 105 0.32 2.83 -4.79
C SER A 105 -1.01 3.58 -4.65
N VAL A 106 -1.13 4.75 -5.30
CA VAL A 106 -2.41 5.49 -5.38
C VAL A 106 -3.49 4.66 -6.08
N LEU A 107 -3.18 4.06 -7.22
CA LEU A 107 -4.12 3.20 -7.95
C LEU A 107 -4.61 2.02 -7.10
N LYS A 108 -3.71 1.36 -6.36
CA LYS A 108 -4.06 0.27 -5.45
C LYS A 108 -4.99 0.73 -4.33
N LEU A 109 -4.70 1.89 -3.72
CA LEU A 109 -5.58 2.48 -2.70
C LEU A 109 -6.97 2.78 -3.26
N LEU A 110 -7.07 3.45 -4.40
CA LEU A 110 -8.35 3.75 -5.04
C LEU A 110 -9.12 2.47 -5.43
N ARG A 111 -8.42 1.40 -5.80
CA ARG A 111 -9.03 0.08 -6.07
C ARG A 111 -9.68 -0.49 -4.80
N ILE A 112 -9.03 -0.35 -3.64
CA ILE A 112 -9.58 -0.80 -2.35
C ILE A 112 -10.79 0.05 -1.98
N ILE A 113 -10.68 1.38 -2.03
CA ILE A 113 -11.79 2.32 -1.75
C ILE A 113 -13.01 1.96 -2.61
N ARG A 114 -12.82 1.80 -3.91
CA ARG A 114 -13.88 1.43 -4.85
C ARG A 114 -14.52 0.08 -4.52
N ASN A 115 -13.72 -0.93 -4.20
CA ASN A 115 -14.22 -2.27 -3.88
C ASN A 115 -15.02 -2.27 -2.58
N VAL A 116 -14.53 -1.58 -1.53
CA VAL A 116 -15.22 -1.44 -0.24
C VAL A 116 -16.52 -0.68 -0.43
N HIS A 117 -16.49 0.48 -1.10
CA HIS A 117 -17.69 1.26 -1.41
C HIS A 117 -18.75 0.41 -2.13
N ASN A 118 -18.40 -0.24 -3.23
CA ASN A 118 -19.31 -1.06 -4.03
C ASN A 118 -19.86 -2.27 -3.26
N SER A 119 -19.11 -2.80 -2.29
CA SER A 119 -19.54 -3.96 -1.51
C SER A 119 -20.64 -3.62 -0.50
N ILE A 120 -20.72 -2.36 -0.07
CA ILE A 120 -21.68 -1.89 0.94
C ILE A 120 -22.83 -1.09 0.31
N GLU A 121 -22.61 -0.37 -0.78
CA GLU A 121 -23.57 0.58 -1.38
C GLU A 121 -25.00 0.02 -1.53
N LYS A 122 -25.13 -1.26 -1.91
CA LYS A 122 -26.42 -1.91 -2.17
C LYS A 122 -26.99 -2.65 -0.96
N LYS A 123 -26.31 -2.62 0.19
CA LYS A 123 -26.71 -3.35 1.39
C LYS A 123 -27.50 -2.44 2.33
N ILE A 124 -28.84 -2.50 2.22
CA ILE A 124 -29.76 -1.68 3.02
C ILE A 124 -29.86 -2.18 4.45
N GLU A 125 -29.57 -3.46 4.67
CA GLU A 125 -29.60 -4.13 5.97
C GLU A 125 -28.50 -3.67 6.94
N PHE A 126 -27.45 -2.95 6.45
CA PHE A 126 -26.33 -2.45 7.25
C PHE A 126 -26.25 -0.93 7.17
N PRO A 127 -27.16 -0.19 7.82
CA PRO A 127 -27.28 1.26 7.64
C PRO A 127 -26.07 2.05 8.16
N LEU A 128 -25.41 1.62 9.24
CA LEU A 128 -24.23 2.32 9.78
C LEU A 128 -23.01 2.12 8.90
N LEU A 129 -22.76 0.91 8.40
CA LEU A 129 -21.69 0.67 7.44
C LEU A 129 -21.95 1.39 6.12
N LYS A 130 -23.21 1.47 5.69
CA LYS A 130 -23.60 2.22 4.49
C LYS A 130 -23.37 3.71 4.67
N LEU A 131 -23.70 4.28 5.83
CA LEU A 131 -23.44 5.68 6.13
C LEU A 131 -21.95 6.00 6.00
N LEU A 132 -21.07 5.17 6.60
CA LEU A 132 -19.63 5.31 6.46
C LEU A 132 -19.17 5.17 5.00
N SER A 133 -19.75 4.23 4.25
CA SER A 133 -19.35 4.02 2.85
C SER A 133 -19.65 5.21 1.94
N ASN A 134 -20.58 6.08 2.30
CA ASN A 134 -20.89 7.30 1.54
C ASN A 134 -19.75 8.33 1.60
N ASP A 135 -18.89 8.26 2.61
CA ASP A 135 -17.71 9.13 2.76
C ASP A 135 -16.50 8.63 1.96
N LEU A 136 -16.62 7.43 1.36
CA LEU A 136 -15.62 6.90 0.42
C LEU A 136 -15.87 7.45 -0.98
N ASP A 137 -14.91 8.21 -1.51
CA ASP A 137 -14.96 8.69 -2.90
C ASP A 137 -14.13 7.78 -3.80
N PRO A 138 -14.75 6.99 -4.70
CA PRO A 138 -14.03 6.12 -5.62
C PRO A 138 -13.19 6.85 -6.68
N LEU A 139 -13.30 8.17 -6.81
CA LEU A 139 -12.57 9.02 -7.76
C LEU A 139 -12.47 8.38 -9.16
N PRO A 140 -13.58 8.10 -9.85
CA PRO A 140 -13.62 7.26 -11.04
C PRO A 140 -12.77 7.80 -12.20
N SER A 141 -12.65 9.12 -12.32
CA SER A 141 -11.84 9.76 -13.35
C SER A 141 -10.34 9.55 -13.12
N LEU A 142 -9.86 9.79 -11.90
CA LEU A 142 -8.47 9.58 -11.52
C LEU A 142 -8.11 8.09 -11.57
N PHE A 143 -8.99 7.22 -11.05
CA PHE A 143 -8.81 5.77 -11.11
C PHE A 143 -8.60 5.30 -12.55
N LYS A 144 -9.48 5.70 -13.46
CA LYS A 144 -9.42 5.31 -14.88
C LYS A 144 -8.13 5.82 -15.56
N GLU A 145 -7.70 7.04 -15.27
CA GLU A 145 -6.50 7.59 -15.87
C GLU A 145 -5.23 6.91 -15.33
N LEU A 146 -5.15 6.63 -14.02
CA LEU A 146 -4.06 5.84 -13.44
C LEU A 146 -4.03 4.42 -14.02
N GLU A 147 -5.19 3.74 -14.09
CA GLU A 147 -5.30 2.39 -14.63
C GLU A 147 -4.92 2.31 -16.11
N LYS A 148 -5.21 3.35 -16.89
CA LYS A 148 -4.81 3.48 -18.29
C LYS A 148 -3.30 3.63 -18.45
N CYS A 149 -2.65 4.39 -17.54
CA CYS A 149 -1.26 4.80 -17.68
C CYS A 149 -0.26 3.86 -17.00
N ILE A 150 -0.62 3.22 -15.88
CA ILE A 150 0.28 2.43 -15.03
C ILE A 150 -0.13 0.97 -15.07
N ASP A 151 0.84 0.05 -15.19
CA ASP A 151 0.61 -1.40 -15.09
C ASP A 151 0.74 -1.91 -13.64
N ASP A 152 0.54 -3.21 -13.45
CA ASP A 152 0.60 -3.84 -12.13
C ASP A 152 2.04 -4.01 -11.60
N GLU A 153 3.06 -3.86 -12.45
CA GLU A 153 4.49 -3.83 -12.13
C GLU A 153 4.97 -2.41 -11.76
N GLY A 154 4.15 -1.38 -11.97
CA GLY A 154 4.47 0.02 -11.69
C GLY A 154 5.21 0.72 -12.84
N GLU A 155 5.18 0.15 -14.04
CA GLU A 155 5.72 0.78 -15.24
C GLU A 155 4.65 1.56 -16.00
N ILE A 156 5.10 2.54 -16.79
CA ILE A 156 4.20 3.30 -17.66
C ILE A 156 3.89 2.47 -18.90
N LYS A 157 2.62 2.18 -19.13
CA LYS A 157 2.16 1.43 -20.30
C LYS A 157 2.52 2.14 -21.60
N GLU A 158 2.99 1.40 -22.60
CA GLU A 158 3.36 1.98 -23.91
C GLU A 158 2.20 2.72 -24.61
N ASN A 159 0.97 2.34 -24.30
CA ASN A 159 -0.25 2.94 -24.83
C ASN A 159 -0.89 3.97 -23.90
N ALA A 160 -0.17 4.43 -22.84
CA ALA A 160 -0.66 5.42 -21.89
C ALA A 160 -1.06 6.74 -22.57
N SER A 161 -0.34 7.14 -23.62
CA SER A 161 -0.73 8.26 -24.49
C SER A 161 -0.45 7.94 -25.97
N PRO A 162 -1.17 8.60 -26.91
CA PRO A 162 -0.86 8.50 -28.35
C PRO A 162 0.59 8.91 -28.66
N GLU A 163 1.09 9.94 -27.99
CA GLU A 163 2.43 10.51 -28.15
C GLU A 163 3.51 9.52 -27.72
N LEU A 164 3.35 8.89 -26.55
CA LEU A 164 4.27 7.85 -26.07
C LEU A 164 4.28 6.65 -27.01
N LYS A 165 3.09 6.19 -27.43
CA LYS A 165 2.97 5.08 -28.37
C LYS A 165 3.68 5.34 -29.70
N GLN A 166 3.56 6.56 -30.22
CA GLN A 166 4.25 6.97 -31.45
C GLN A 166 5.77 7.01 -31.23
N ALA A 167 6.23 7.64 -30.14
CA ALA A 167 7.66 7.73 -29.82
C ALA A 167 8.30 6.34 -29.65
N THR A 168 7.61 5.40 -29.00
CA THR A 168 8.08 4.01 -28.84
C THR A 168 8.20 3.30 -30.19
N ARG A 169 7.24 3.50 -31.09
CA ARG A 169 7.32 2.95 -32.46
C ARG A 169 8.51 3.52 -33.24
N GLU A 170 8.79 4.81 -33.08
CA GLU A 170 9.93 5.46 -33.72
C GLU A 170 11.26 4.93 -33.20
N VAL A 171 11.38 4.64 -31.89
CA VAL A 171 12.54 3.95 -31.29
C VAL A 171 12.72 2.58 -31.94
N THR A 172 11.67 1.79 -32.01
CA THR A 172 11.71 0.43 -32.60
C THR A 172 12.14 0.48 -34.08
N SER A 173 11.53 1.37 -34.87
CA SER A 173 11.87 1.56 -36.27
C SER A 173 13.33 2.04 -36.48
N ALA A 174 13.79 3.01 -35.67
CA ALA A 174 15.16 3.50 -35.75
C ALA A 174 16.18 2.41 -35.39
N LYS A 175 15.88 1.60 -34.35
CA LYS A 175 16.71 0.46 -33.96
C LYS A 175 16.82 -0.58 -35.05
N GLN A 176 15.71 -0.98 -35.67
CA GLN A 176 15.69 -1.94 -36.79
C GLN A 176 16.49 -1.45 -38.01
N LYS A 177 16.36 -0.16 -38.36
CA LYS A 177 17.14 0.44 -39.45
C LYS A 177 18.65 0.43 -39.14
N LEU A 178 19.01 0.71 -37.92
CA LEU A 178 20.41 0.71 -37.46
C LEU A 178 20.99 -0.69 -37.48
N GLU A 179 20.27 -1.70 -36.93
CA GLU A 179 20.69 -3.11 -36.93
C GLU A 179 20.86 -3.63 -38.36
N SER A 180 19.89 -3.38 -39.25
CA SER A 180 20.00 -3.76 -40.68
C SER A 180 21.21 -3.10 -41.41
N LYS A 181 21.56 -1.87 -40.99
CA LYS A 181 22.76 -1.20 -41.54
C LYS A 181 24.06 -1.82 -41.02
N VAL A 182 24.10 -2.21 -39.76
CA VAL A 182 25.24 -2.91 -39.13
C VAL A 182 25.43 -4.29 -39.75
N GLU A 183 24.36 -5.05 -39.98
CA GLU A 183 24.42 -6.35 -40.66
C GLU A 183 25.04 -6.20 -42.09
N LYS A 184 24.66 -5.15 -42.81
CA LYS A 184 25.27 -4.87 -44.13
C LYS A 184 26.77 -4.58 -44.07
N ILE A 185 27.25 -3.97 -42.95
CA ILE A 185 28.65 -3.74 -42.70
C ILE A 185 29.38 -5.06 -42.47
N PHE A 186 28.77 -6.00 -41.68
CA PHE A 186 29.37 -7.34 -41.47
C PHE A 186 29.41 -8.22 -42.71
N LEU A 187 28.39 -8.11 -43.59
CA LEU A 187 28.33 -8.89 -44.84
C LEU A 187 29.21 -8.27 -45.94
N GLY A 188 29.67 -7.04 -45.78
CA GLY A 188 30.47 -6.35 -46.81
C GLY A 188 31.94 -6.78 -46.77
N GLU A 189 32.55 -6.99 -47.91
CA GLU A 189 33.98 -7.36 -48.06
C GLU A 189 34.94 -6.27 -47.55
N VAL A 190 34.49 -5.00 -47.58
CA VAL A 190 35.32 -3.82 -47.29
C VAL A 190 35.94 -3.81 -45.89
N TYR A 191 35.21 -4.31 -44.86
CA TYR A 191 35.66 -4.26 -43.47
C TYR A 191 35.94 -5.66 -42.89
N LYS A 192 35.80 -6.72 -43.69
CA LYS A 192 35.86 -8.13 -43.25
C LYS A 192 37.15 -8.47 -42.49
N GLU A 193 38.30 -7.94 -42.92
CA GLU A 193 39.56 -8.18 -42.24
C GLU A 193 39.75 -7.36 -40.96
N ALA A 194 39.11 -6.18 -40.90
CA ALA A 194 39.27 -5.24 -39.76
C ALA A 194 38.31 -5.57 -38.59
N ILE A 195 37.20 -6.20 -38.87
CA ILE A 195 36.21 -6.63 -37.86
C ILE A 195 36.77 -7.81 -37.08
N GLN A 196 36.72 -7.72 -35.75
CA GLN A 196 37.17 -8.79 -34.86
C GLN A 196 36.18 -9.94 -34.83
N ASP A 197 34.89 -9.64 -34.65
CA ASP A 197 33.78 -10.59 -34.55
C ASP A 197 32.52 -10.01 -35.20
N SER A 198 31.68 -10.85 -35.81
CA SER A 198 30.46 -10.45 -36.52
C SER A 198 29.28 -10.25 -35.55
N TYR A 199 29.47 -9.46 -34.47
CA TYR A 199 28.39 -9.03 -33.60
C TYR A 199 28.53 -7.53 -33.33
N HIS A 200 27.43 -6.91 -32.93
CA HIS A 200 27.44 -5.54 -32.43
C HIS A 200 27.12 -5.51 -30.93
N THR A 201 27.54 -4.48 -30.26
CA THR A 201 27.24 -4.23 -28.86
C THR A 201 26.85 -2.79 -28.64
N GLU A 202 26.30 -2.47 -27.47
CA GLU A 202 25.98 -1.10 -27.07
C GLU A 202 27.06 -0.57 -26.13
N ARG A 203 27.58 0.64 -26.41
CA ARG A 203 28.46 1.41 -25.55
C ARG A 203 27.93 2.82 -25.46
N GLU A 204 27.75 3.32 -24.24
CA GLU A 204 27.20 4.67 -23.98
C GLU A 204 25.88 4.97 -24.71
N GLY A 205 25.03 3.93 -24.86
CA GLY A 205 23.74 4.06 -25.55
C GLY A 205 23.84 4.06 -27.07
N ARG A 206 25.01 3.72 -27.65
CA ARG A 206 25.27 3.65 -29.08
C ARG A 206 25.62 2.24 -29.53
N ILE A 207 25.15 1.83 -30.68
CA ILE A 207 25.56 0.59 -31.31
C ILE A 207 26.95 0.77 -31.92
N VAL A 208 27.87 -0.12 -31.54
CA VAL A 208 29.28 -0.14 -32.00
C VAL A 208 29.66 -1.54 -32.46
N ILE A 209 30.69 -1.64 -33.30
CA ILE A 209 31.23 -2.92 -33.79
C ILE A 209 32.63 -3.15 -33.22
N PRO A 210 33.02 -4.42 -32.93
CA PRO A 210 34.36 -4.75 -32.48
C PRO A 210 35.34 -4.76 -33.65
N VAL A 211 36.40 -3.99 -33.56
CA VAL A 211 37.43 -3.81 -34.61
C VAL A 211 38.79 -4.16 -34.03
N LYS A 212 39.61 -4.87 -34.79
CA LYS A 212 41.00 -5.16 -34.42
C LYS A 212 41.79 -3.86 -34.28
N SER A 213 42.49 -3.66 -33.17
CA SER A 213 43.21 -2.42 -32.88
C SER A 213 44.21 -2.07 -33.98
N GLU A 214 44.93 -3.05 -34.54
CA GLU A 214 45.90 -2.93 -35.63
C GLU A 214 45.29 -2.53 -36.98
N LYS A 215 44.01 -2.78 -37.17
CA LYS A 215 43.25 -2.46 -38.40
C LYS A 215 42.32 -1.25 -38.24
N ARG A 216 42.41 -0.50 -37.13
CA ARG A 216 41.56 0.65 -36.82
C ARG A 216 41.49 1.69 -37.97
N SER A 217 42.61 1.93 -38.66
CA SER A 217 42.70 2.91 -39.76
C SER A 217 41.85 2.54 -40.97
N GLN A 218 41.42 1.30 -41.11
CA GLN A 218 40.60 0.84 -42.23
C GLN A 218 39.11 1.18 -42.07
N ILE A 219 38.66 1.54 -40.87
CA ILE A 219 37.27 1.87 -40.59
C ILE A 219 37.17 3.33 -40.16
N GLU A 220 36.55 4.17 -40.99
CA GLU A 220 36.19 5.53 -40.59
C GLU A 220 35.11 5.49 -39.51
N GLY A 221 35.36 6.14 -38.34
CA GLY A 221 34.38 6.16 -37.27
C GLY A 221 34.95 6.65 -35.94
N ILE A 222 34.16 6.61 -34.90
CA ILE A 222 34.45 7.06 -33.55
C ILE A 222 34.75 5.86 -32.66
N VAL A 223 35.83 5.86 -31.91
CA VAL A 223 36.11 4.84 -30.88
C VAL A 223 35.41 5.26 -29.61
N HIS A 224 34.58 4.39 -29.08
CA HIS A 224 33.84 4.62 -27.81
C HIS A 224 34.46 3.87 -26.64
N ASP A 225 35.10 2.71 -26.90
CA ASP A 225 35.65 1.86 -25.84
C ASP A 225 36.73 0.95 -26.39
N SER A 226 37.49 0.26 -25.50
CA SER A 226 38.48 -0.75 -25.84
C SER A 226 38.34 -1.96 -24.95
N SER A 227 38.72 -3.16 -25.44
CA SER A 227 38.80 -4.35 -24.60
C SER A 227 39.89 -4.20 -23.51
N GLY A 228 39.77 -4.95 -22.41
CA GLY A 228 40.75 -4.89 -21.33
C GLY A 228 42.22 -5.23 -21.74
N SER A 229 42.41 -5.94 -22.83
CA SER A 229 43.73 -6.21 -23.46
C SER A 229 44.17 -5.14 -24.45
N GLY A 230 43.28 -4.20 -24.84
CA GLY A 230 43.54 -3.23 -25.87
C GLY A 230 43.59 -3.77 -27.32
N GLN A 231 43.33 -5.06 -27.52
CA GLN A 231 43.39 -5.71 -28.84
C GLN A 231 42.14 -5.45 -29.68
N THR A 232 41.02 -5.13 -29.05
CA THR A 232 39.74 -4.83 -29.72
C THR A 232 39.29 -3.43 -29.34
N LEU A 233 38.95 -2.63 -30.36
CA LEU A 233 38.33 -1.32 -30.20
C LEU A 233 36.83 -1.41 -30.57
N TYR A 234 35.99 -0.77 -29.76
CA TYR A 234 34.57 -0.65 -30.07
C TYR A 234 34.33 0.64 -30.84
N VAL A 235 34.11 0.49 -32.12
CA VAL A 235 34.04 1.59 -33.08
C VAL A 235 32.60 1.83 -33.53
N GLU A 236 32.16 3.06 -33.59
CA GLU A 236 30.96 3.52 -34.28
C GLU A 236 31.38 3.96 -35.70
N PRO A 237 31.11 3.18 -36.75
CA PRO A 237 31.41 3.57 -38.12
C PRO A 237 30.70 4.86 -38.51
N SER A 238 31.35 5.75 -39.26
CA SER A 238 30.78 7.03 -39.71
C SER A 238 29.43 6.85 -40.42
N SER A 239 29.23 5.74 -41.11
CA SER A 239 28.00 5.43 -41.84
C SER A 239 26.78 5.16 -40.95
N ILE A 240 26.97 4.85 -39.65
CA ILE A 240 25.87 4.59 -38.68
C ILE A 240 25.71 5.72 -37.66
N VAL A 241 26.62 6.69 -37.58
CA VAL A 241 26.54 7.84 -36.65
C VAL A 241 25.18 8.56 -36.73
N PRO A 242 24.65 8.89 -37.95
CA PRO A 242 23.35 9.55 -38.04
C PRO A 242 22.21 8.69 -37.48
N LEU A 243 22.25 7.36 -37.67
CA LEU A 243 21.21 6.42 -37.18
C LEU A 243 21.28 6.28 -35.66
N ASN A 244 22.47 6.18 -35.06
CA ASN A 244 22.65 6.21 -33.61
C ASN A 244 22.15 7.53 -33.01
N ASN A 245 22.43 8.66 -33.64
CA ASN A 245 21.92 9.97 -33.21
C ASN A 245 20.37 9.98 -33.21
N GLN A 246 19.77 9.48 -34.31
CA GLN A 246 18.31 9.41 -34.40
C GLN A 246 17.71 8.50 -33.33
N LEU A 247 18.30 7.34 -33.10
CA LEU A 247 17.87 6.42 -32.02
C LEU A 247 17.95 7.10 -30.65
N LYS A 248 19.03 7.81 -30.35
CA LYS A 248 19.20 8.56 -29.10
C LYS A 248 18.14 9.66 -28.95
N ILE A 249 17.85 10.42 -30.00
CA ILE A 249 16.81 11.46 -29.99
C ILE A 249 15.45 10.84 -29.72
N ASN A 250 15.12 9.73 -30.39
CA ASN A 250 13.83 9.03 -30.19
C ASN A 250 13.71 8.50 -28.76
N ARG A 251 14.78 7.92 -28.17
CA ARG A 251 14.81 7.48 -26.77
C ARG A 251 14.55 8.65 -25.80
N LEU A 252 15.19 9.81 -26.02
CA LEU A 252 14.94 11.00 -25.22
C LEU A 252 13.49 11.51 -25.35
N THR A 253 12.89 11.36 -26.50
CA THR A 253 11.47 11.68 -26.71
C THR A 253 10.57 10.77 -25.87
N VAL A 254 10.83 9.46 -25.84
CA VAL A 254 10.10 8.50 -24.98
C VAL A 254 10.21 8.91 -23.52
N GLU A 255 11.42 9.21 -23.03
CA GLU A 255 11.61 9.62 -21.62
C GLU A 255 10.90 10.94 -21.31
N ARG A 256 10.88 11.89 -22.23
CA ARG A 256 10.12 13.13 -22.07
C ARG A 256 8.61 12.88 -21.98
N GLU A 257 8.06 12.02 -22.86
CA GLU A 257 6.64 11.71 -22.84
C GLU A 257 6.23 10.95 -21.58
N LYS A 258 7.06 10.01 -21.09
CA LYS A 258 6.87 9.37 -19.79
C LYS A 258 6.82 10.40 -18.64
N LYS A 259 7.75 11.36 -18.65
CA LYS A 259 7.77 12.43 -17.66
C LYS A 259 6.51 13.30 -17.73
N ASN A 260 6.04 13.66 -18.93
CA ASN A 260 4.80 14.42 -19.13
C ASN A 260 3.58 13.70 -18.54
N ILE A 261 3.49 12.38 -18.77
CA ILE A 261 2.42 11.54 -18.20
C ILE A 261 2.47 11.58 -16.67
N LEU A 262 3.65 11.35 -16.06
CA LEU A 262 3.79 11.38 -14.61
C LEU A 262 3.46 12.75 -14.02
N GLN A 263 3.82 13.84 -14.68
CA GLN A 263 3.45 15.19 -14.26
C GLN A 263 1.94 15.41 -14.29
N SER A 264 1.27 14.93 -15.33
CA SER A 264 -0.19 15.02 -15.45
C SER A 264 -0.90 14.22 -14.36
N LEU A 265 -0.46 12.98 -14.12
CA LEU A 265 -1.00 12.12 -13.05
C LEU A 265 -0.76 12.75 -11.67
N THR A 266 0.43 13.29 -11.43
CA THR A 266 0.77 13.94 -10.15
C THR A 266 -0.14 15.12 -9.86
N ARG A 267 -0.43 15.97 -10.84
CA ARG A 267 -1.38 17.09 -10.67
C ARG A 267 -2.77 16.59 -10.29
N GLN A 268 -3.28 15.57 -10.98
CA GLN A 268 -4.58 14.98 -10.67
C GLN A 268 -4.61 14.38 -9.25
N VAL A 269 -3.52 13.74 -8.81
CA VAL A 269 -3.40 13.20 -7.43
C VAL A 269 -3.38 14.34 -6.40
N ILE A 270 -2.68 15.45 -6.68
CA ILE A 270 -2.66 16.64 -5.80
C ILE A 270 -4.07 17.26 -5.71
N ASP A 271 -4.73 17.43 -6.85
CA ASP A 271 -6.07 18.03 -6.93
C ASP A 271 -7.10 17.18 -6.18
N ALA A 272 -6.96 15.84 -6.20
CA ALA A 272 -7.83 14.90 -5.48
C ALA A 272 -7.38 14.66 -4.02
N GLY A 273 -6.31 15.30 -3.56
CA GLY A 273 -5.64 14.97 -2.30
C GLY A 273 -6.51 15.03 -1.06
N GLU A 274 -7.43 16.00 -0.97
CA GLU A 274 -8.37 16.12 0.17
C GLU A 274 -9.38 14.98 0.17
N SER A 275 -9.96 14.65 -0.99
CA SER A 275 -10.92 13.55 -1.13
C SER A 275 -10.26 12.19 -0.83
N ILE A 276 -9.03 11.95 -1.31
CA ILE A 276 -8.29 10.74 -0.99
C ILE A 276 -7.98 10.66 0.51
N SER A 277 -7.59 11.77 1.15
CA SER A 277 -7.30 11.79 2.59
C SER A 277 -8.54 11.49 3.43
N SER A 278 -9.70 12.09 3.12
CA SER A 278 -10.97 11.81 3.77
C SER A 278 -11.39 10.34 3.59
N SER A 279 -11.30 9.84 2.36
CA SER A 279 -11.60 8.41 2.07
C SER A 279 -10.65 7.47 2.79
N MET A 280 -9.38 7.86 2.99
CA MET A 280 -8.40 7.08 3.76
C MET A 280 -8.78 7.00 5.23
N GLU A 281 -9.20 8.10 5.86
CA GLU A 281 -9.67 8.13 7.25
C GLU A 281 -10.86 7.17 7.43
N THR A 282 -11.84 7.25 6.53
CA THR A 282 -12.99 6.34 6.52
C THR A 282 -12.58 4.88 6.29
N LEU A 283 -11.62 4.63 5.41
CA LEU A 283 -11.11 3.27 5.16
C LEU A 283 -10.40 2.70 6.40
N VAL A 284 -9.64 3.52 7.14
CA VAL A 284 -9.01 3.14 8.42
C VAL A 284 -10.07 2.82 9.47
N GLU A 285 -11.15 3.62 9.58
CA GLU A 285 -12.27 3.32 10.48
C GLU A 285 -12.95 2.00 10.10
N MET A 286 -13.20 1.77 8.82
CA MET A 286 -13.79 0.50 8.35
C MET A 286 -12.88 -0.71 8.58
N ASP A 287 -11.56 -0.57 8.40
CA ASP A 287 -10.58 -1.60 8.73
C ASP A 287 -10.59 -1.92 10.24
N PHE A 288 -10.70 -0.89 11.06
CA PHE A 288 -10.80 -1.06 12.51
C PHE A 288 -12.09 -1.77 12.94
N ILE A 289 -13.25 -1.42 12.34
CA ILE A 289 -14.53 -2.11 12.57
C ILE A 289 -14.42 -3.57 12.10
N HIS A 290 -13.83 -3.82 10.94
CA HIS A 290 -13.60 -5.16 10.41
C HIS A 290 -12.69 -5.99 11.34
N ALA A 291 -11.60 -5.42 11.86
CA ALA A 291 -10.72 -6.08 12.81
C ALA A 291 -11.47 -6.46 14.11
N ARG A 292 -12.28 -5.55 14.66
CA ARG A 292 -13.16 -5.83 15.83
C ARG A 292 -14.13 -6.96 15.54
N ALA A 293 -14.78 -6.95 14.40
CA ALA A 293 -15.73 -7.99 14.01
C ALA A 293 -15.06 -9.36 13.85
N ARG A 294 -13.87 -9.42 13.27
CA ARG A 294 -13.09 -10.66 13.15
C ARG A 294 -12.65 -11.19 14.51
N LEU A 295 -12.19 -10.32 15.41
CA LEU A 295 -11.85 -10.68 16.78
C LEU A 295 -13.09 -11.21 17.52
N ALA A 296 -14.22 -10.50 17.43
CA ALA A 296 -15.48 -10.94 18.04
C ALA A 296 -15.90 -12.34 17.55
N LYS A 297 -15.84 -12.59 16.23
CA LYS A 297 -16.14 -13.91 15.66
C LYS A 297 -15.18 -15.00 16.16
N SER A 298 -13.89 -14.70 16.28
CA SER A 298 -12.90 -15.69 16.77
C SER A 298 -13.12 -16.09 18.23
N MET A 299 -13.64 -15.18 19.05
CA MET A 299 -13.97 -15.41 20.46
C MET A 299 -15.43 -15.81 20.69
N GLN A 300 -16.25 -15.91 19.64
CA GLN A 300 -17.71 -16.11 19.74
C GLN A 300 -18.37 -15.05 20.64
N ALA A 301 -17.84 -13.82 20.60
CA ALA A 301 -18.33 -12.72 21.39
C ALA A 301 -19.65 -12.16 20.83
N ILE A 302 -20.51 -11.72 21.73
CA ILE A 302 -21.79 -11.06 21.42
C ILE A 302 -21.74 -9.60 21.85
N GLN A 303 -22.63 -8.78 21.29
CA GLN A 303 -22.81 -7.41 21.74
C GLN A 303 -23.30 -7.40 23.20
N CYS A 304 -22.60 -6.65 24.05
CA CYS A 304 -23.02 -6.44 25.43
C CYS A 304 -23.67 -5.06 25.53
N PRO A 305 -24.96 -4.93 25.86
CA PRO A 305 -25.62 -3.65 26.04
C PRO A 305 -24.97 -2.86 27.20
N ILE A 306 -24.65 -1.59 26.95
CA ILE A 306 -24.09 -0.70 27.98
C ILE A 306 -25.16 0.32 28.36
N GLU A 307 -25.58 0.26 29.64
CA GLU A 307 -26.66 1.09 30.19
C GLU A 307 -26.19 1.90 31.41
N LEU A 308 -26.84 3.02 31.65
CA LEU A 308 -26.69 3.76 32.90
C LEU A 308 -27.45 3.00 34.02
N GLY A 309 -26.85 2.82 35.18
CA GLY A 309 -27.60 2.26 36.29
C GLY A 309 -26.84 1.34 37.25
N GLY A 310 -25.57 1.07 37.04
CA GLY A 310 -24.71 0.34 37.97
C GLY A 310 -25.08 -1.12 38.19
N LYS A 311 -25.87 -1.74 37.29
CA LYS A 311 -26.14 -3.18 37.26
C LYS A 311 -25.14 -3.86 36.34
N LEU A 312 -24.50 -4.92 36.77
CA LEU A 312 -23.71 -5.80 35.91
C LEU A 312 -24.41 -7.17 35.83
N GLN A 313 -24.67 -7.63 34.61
CA GLN A 313 -25.27 -8.93 34.36
C GLN A 313 -24.53 -9.63 33.23
N LEU A 314 -23.74 -10.62 33.56
CA LEU A 314 -22.99 -11.43 32.59
C LEU A 314 -23.47 -12.88 32.76
N ASN A 315 -24.06 -13.45 31.71
CA ASN A 315 -24.55 -14.84 31.68
C ASN A 315 -23.62 -15.63 30.76
N ASN A 316 -23.12 -16.77 31.25
CA ASN A 316 -22.19 -17.63 30.52
C ASN A 316 -20.95 -16.85 30.01
N ALA A 317 -20.42 -15.94 30.82
CA ALA A 317 -19.28 -15.14 30.44
C ALA A 317 -18.00 -15.98 30.37
N LEU A 318 -17.24 -15.78 29.28
CA LEU A 318 -15.94 -16.42 29.06
C LEU A 318 -14.84 -15.39 29.25
N ASN A 319 -13.76 -15.75 29.93
CA ASN A 319 -12.60 -14.87 30.07
C ASN A 319 -11.85 -14.76 28.72
N PRO A 320 -11.78 -13.55 28.10
CA PRO A 320 -11.16 -13.36 26.79
C PRO A 320 -9.65 -13.64 26.80
N GLU A 321 -8.94 -13.36 27.89
CA GLU A 321 -7.52 -13.66 28.00
C GLU A 321 -7.22 -15.15 27.91
N LEU A 322 -8.03 -15.99 28.60
CA LEU A 322 -7.89 -17.45 28.54
C LEU A 322 -8.24 -17.99 27.16
N ILE A 323 -9.26 -17.44 26.48
CA ILE A 323 -9.59 -17.80 25.09
C ILE A 323 -8.42 -17.51 24.17
N LEU A 324 -7.86 -16.31 24.23
CA LEU A 324 -6.76 -15.86 23.37
C LEU A 324 -5.47 -16.66 23.60
N ASN A 325 -5.28 -17.18 24.83
CA ASN A 325 -4.18 -18.10 25.18
C ASN A 325 -4.47 -19.56 24.81
N GLY A 326 -5.62 -19.87 24.20
CA GLY A 326 -5.96 -21.21 23.72
C GLY A 326 -6.42 -22.17 24.82
N HIS A 327 -6.80 -21.66 26.01
CA HIS A 327 -7.31 -22.48 27.09
C HIS A 327 -8.79 -22.86 26.86
N ASN A 328 -9.19 -24.02 27.36
CA ASN A 328 -10.60 -24.38 27.46
C ASN A 328 -11.23 -23.62 28.62
N VAL A 329 -12.12 -22.67 28.33
CA VAL A 329 -12.68 -21.75 29.34
C VAL A 329 -14.03 -22.24 29.79
N ILE A 330 -14.23 -22.30 31.11
CA ILE A 330 -15.53 -22.64 31.72
C ILE A 330 -16.32 -21.33 31.86
N PRO A 331 -17.56 -21.25 31.32
CA PRO A 331 -18.39 -20.06 31.45
C PRO A 331 -18.84 -19.83 32.89
N ASN A 332 -18.94 -18.53 33.25
CA ASN A 332 -19.38 -18.11 34.58
C ASN A 332 -20.51 -17.10 34.48
N ASP A 333 -21.42 -17.15 35.45
CA ASP A 333 -22.50 -16.18 35.63
C ASP A 333 -22.05 -15.15 36.70
N ILE A 334 -22.06 -13.88 36.34
CA ILE A 334 -21.70 -12.79 37.27
C ILE A 334 -22.84 -11.78 37.23
N ASN A 335 -23.54 -11.65 38.33
CA ASN A 335 -24.68 -10.74 38.45
C ASN A 335 -24.57 -9.93 39.74
N TRP A 336 -24.65 -8.62 39.63
CA TRP A 336 -24.84 -7.74 40.79
C TRP A 336 -25.68 -6.52 40.41
N ASP A 337 -26.29 -5.92 41.42
CA ASP A 337 -27.08 -4.70 41.29
C ASP A 337 -26.50 -3.56 42.11
N GLN A 338 -27.18 -2.42 42.12
CA GLN A 338 -26.78 -1.22 42.86
C GLN A 338 -26.66 -1.42 44.37
N SER A 339 -27.31 -2.45 44.98
CA SER A 339 -27.23 -2.75 46.41
C SER A 339 -25.96 -3.53 46.78
N THR A 340 -25.28 -4.10 45.80
CA THR A 340 -24.07 -4.91 45.97
C THR A 340 -22.84 -4.00 45.92
N HIS A 341 -22.21 -3.74 47.04
CA HIS A 341 -21.02 -2.89 47.14
C HIS A 341 -19.71 -3.66 47.22
N VAL A 342 -19.75 -4.97 47.55
CA VAL A 342 -18.56 -5.80 47.72
C VAL A 342 -18.86 -7.21 47.21
N ILE A 343 -17.97 -7.72 46.39
CA ILE A 343 -17.98 -9.12 45.99
C ILE A 343 -16.72 -9.80 46.48
N ILE A 344 -16.87 -10.92 47.16
CA ILE A 344 -15.74 -11.73 47.64
C ILE A 344 -15.69 -12.99 46.76
N ILE A 345 -14.57 -13.17 46.06
CA ILE A 345 -14.30 -14.34 45.25
C ILE A 345 -13.33 -15.22 46.03
N SER A 346 -13.70 -16.44 46.34
CA SER A 346 -12.86 -17.44 47.00
C SER A 346 -12.78 -18.70 46.17
N GLY A 347 -11.62 -19.33 46.14
CA GLY A 347 -11.42 -20.60 45.45
C GLY A 347 -10.04 -21.18 45.75
N PRO A 348 -9.78 -22.45 45.41
CA PRO A 348 -8.46 -23.03 45.58
C PRO A 348 -7.47 -22.26 44.68
N ILE A 349 -6.34 -21.89 45.27
CA ILE A 349 -5.22 -21.35 44.48
C ILE A 349 -4.68 -22.52 43.65
N PRO A 350 -4.65 -22.44 42.33
CA PRO A 350 -4.01 -23.49 41.55
C PRO A 350 -2.53 -23.53 41.96
N GLU A 351 -2.06 -24.71 42.36
CA GLU A 351 -0.64 -24.95 42.55
C GLU A 351 0.07 -24.64 41.22
N GLU A 352 0.81 -23.55 41.19
CA GLU A 352 1.77 -23.33 40.11
C GLU A 352 2.70 -24.53 40.08
N LYS A 353 2.67 -25.31 39.02
CA LYS A 353 3.68 -26.31 38.79
C LYS A 353 5.01 -25.60 38.71
N LEU A 354 5.83 -25.74 39.76
CA LEU A 354 7.24 -25.47 39.79
C LEU A 354 8.00 -26.16 38.66
#